data_fc14693afbe0e7f7feaa14e4d71bd836
#
_entry.id   fc14693afbe0e7f7feaa14e4d71bd836
#
_cell.length_a   1.000
_cell.length_b   1.000
_cell.length_c   1.000
_cell.angle_alpha   90.00
_cell.angle_beta   90.00
_cell.angle_gamma   90.00
#
_symmetry.space_group_name_H-M   'P 1'
#
loop_
_entity.id
_entity.type
_entity.pdbx_description
1 polymer ?
#
loop_
_entity_poly.entity_id
_entity_poly.type
_entity_poly.pdbx_seq_one_letter_code
_entity_poly.pdbx_strand_id
1 'polypeptide(L)'
;VLVMKPKILFIMHMPPPVHGASMVGQFIHDSELVNSSFDCHYVNLAVATRLDEIGKGGWHKAKGVLKKLMDVRKAVKSVKPDLVYITPNSAGIPFYKDFITVMMLKMMGQKIVMHFHNKGVATRQNRKLDNWMYKHYFKGVKLILLADALYQDVKRYVKREDVFVCPNAIPVISMANDEPKRTDAVPHILWLTNIMKTKGIMEYLSALKILK
;
A
#
# COMPACT_ATOMS: atom_id res chain seq x y z
N VAL A 1 -23.24 -26.09 -12.86
CA VAL A 1 -21.82 -26.23 -12.48
C VAL A 1 -21.53 -25.09 -11.52
N LEU A 2 -21.34 -25.38 -10.23
CA LEU A 2 -20.86 -24.39 -9.25
C LEU A 2 -19.42 -24.02 -9.66
N VAL A 3 -19.25 -22.85 -10.27
CA VAL A 3 -17.91 -22.31 -10.55
C VAL A 3 -17.33 -21.89 -9.19
N MET A 4 -16.37 -22.65 -8.71
CA MET A 4 -15.65 -22.26 -7.48
C MET A 4 -14.93 -20.94 -7.69
N LYS A 5 -15.17 -19.96 -6.80
CA LYS A 5 -14.48 -18.69 -6.84
C LYS A 5 -12.99 -18.89 -6.57
N PRO A 6 -12.09 -18.21 -7.32
CA PRO A 6 -10.66 -18.23 -7.01
C PRO A 6 -10.42 -17.67 -5.59
N LYS A 7 -9.53 -18.35 -4.84
CA LYS A 7 -9.14 -17.93 -3.49
C LYS A 7 -8.05 -16.89 -3.56
N ILE A 8 -8.29 -15.72 -2.98
CA ILE A 8 -7.30 -14.65 -2.91
C ILE A 8 -6.96 -14.36 -1.46
N LEU A 9 -5.66 -14.41 -1.14
CA LEU A 9 -5.15 -13.94 0.14
C LEU A 9 -4.65 -12.51 -0.01
N PHE A 10 -5.38 -11.57 0.59
CA PHE A 10 -5.03 -10.14 0.66
C PHE A 10 -4.13 -9.89 1.88
N ILE A 11 -2.90 -9.45 1.63
CA ILE A 11 -1.92 -9.08 2.65
C ILE A 11 -1.68 -7.57 2.51
N MET A 12 -2.40 -6.77 3.30
CA MET A 12 -2.43 -5.32 3.10
C MET A 12 -2.58 -4.58 4.42
N HIS A 13 -2.30 -3.28 4.39
CA HIS A 13 -2.54 -2.42 5.53
C HIS A 13 -4.03 -2.09 5.60
N MET A 14 -4.61 -2.25 6.79
CA MET A 14 -5.97 -1.82 7.12
C MET A 14 -5.95 -1.03 8.43
N PRO A 15 -6.90 -0.11 8.66
CA PRO A 15 -7.00 0.59 9.93
C PRO A 15 -7.14 -0.36 11.15
N PRO A 16 -6.72 0.04 12.33
CA PRO A 16 -5.86 1.15 12.68
C PRO A 16 -4.38 0.91 12.34
N PRO A 17 -3.52 1.94 12.15
CA PRO A 17 -3.83 3.37 12.14
C PRO A 17 -4.40 3.84 10.80
N VAL A 18 -5.16 4.93 10.82
CA VAL A 18 -5.75 5.54 9.61
C VAL A 18 -4.69 6.32 8.85
N HIS A 19 -4.44 5.91 7.60
CA HIS A 19 -3.59 6.61 6.63
C HIS A 19 -3.98 6.18 5.20
N GLY A 20 -3.50 6.89 4.16
CA GLY A 20 -3.95 6.67 2.78
C GLY A 20 -3.94 5.20 2.34
N ALA A 21 -2.84 4.48 2.55
CA ALA A 21 -2.76 3.07 2.15
C ALA A 21 -3.68 2.14 2.96
N SER A 22 -3.91 2.43 4.27
CA SER A 22 -4.82 1.62 5.07
C SER A 22 -6.28 1.86 4.70
N MET A 23 -6.64 3.09 4.28
CA MET A 23 -7.99 3.39 3.79
C MET A 23 -8.27 2.69 2.46
N VAL A 24 -7.30 2.64 1.54
CA VAL A 24 -7.45 1.86 0.31
C VAL A 24 -7.62 0.37 0.62
N GLY A 25 -6.85 -0.15 1.58
CA GLY A 25 -7.03 -1.52 2.06
C GLY A 25 -8.44 -1.76 2.62
N GLN A 26 -8.98 -0.82 3.39
CA GLN A 26 -10.35 -0.90 3.89
C GLN A 26 -11.39 -0.89 2.75
N PHE A 27 -11.22 -0.03 1.75
CA PHE A 27 -12.14 0.00 0.59
C PHE A 27 -12.11 -1.30 -0.21
N ILE A 28 -10.95 -1.93 -0.37
CA ILE A 28 -10.84 -3.25 -1.02
C ILE A 28 -11.53 -4.31 -0.17
N HIS A 29 -11.31 -4.30 1.15
CA HIS A 29 -11.93 -5.24 2.08
C HIS A 29 -13.45 -5.15 2.07
N ASP A 30 -14.00 -3.94 2.03
CA ASP A 30 -15.44 -3.69 2.10
C ASP A 30 -16.12 -3.72 0.71
N SER A 31 -15.36 -3.92 -0.37
CA SER A 31 -15.89 -3.94 -1.74
C SER A 31 -16.77 -5.16 -1.99
N GLU A 32 -18.06 -4.93 -2.22
CA GLU A 32 -19.01 -5.97 -2.63
C GLU A 32 -18.58 -6.66 -3.93
N LEU A 33 -18.05 -5.90 -4.89
CA LEU A 33 -17.57 -6.45 -6.17
C LEU A 33 -16.43 -7.44 -5.95
N VAL A 34 -15.46 -7.12 -5.12
CA VAL A 34 -14.31 -7.98 -4.83
C VAL A 34 -14.78 -9.23 -4.08
N ASN A 35 -15.57 -9.08 -3.02
CA ASN A 35 -16.02 -10.18 -2.17
C ASN A 35 -17.05 -11.08 -2.87
N SER A 36 -17.81 -10.55 -3.83
CA SER A 36 -18.71 -11.36 -4.65
C SER A 36 -17.98 -12.13 -5.76
N SER A 37 -16.85 -11.60 -6.26
CA SER A 37 -16.10 -12.20 -7.37
C SER A 37 -15.10 -13.27 -6.92
N PHE A 38 -14.57 -13.17 -5.69
CA PHE A 38 -13.51 -14.04 -5.17
C PHE A 38 -13.85 -14.62 -3.81
N ASP A 39 -13.20 -15.72 -3.44
CA ASP A 39 -13.14 -16.23 -2.07
C ASP A 39 -12.00 -15.51 -1.34
N CYS A 40 -12.35 -14.43 -0.60
CA CYS A 40 -11.43 -13.45 -0.07
C CYS A 40 -11.00 -13.76 1.36
N HIS A 41 -9.69 -13.78 1.59
CA HIS A 41 -9.08 -13.91 2.91
C HIS A 41 -8.13 -12.75 3.16
N TYR A 42 -8.08 -12.23 4.38
CA TYR A 42 -7.37 -10.98 4.69
C TYR A 42 -6.37 -11.15 5.84
N VAL A 43 -5.16 -10.60 5.65
CA VAL A 43 -4.14 -10.46 6.70
C VAL A 43 -3.71 -9.00 6.77
N ASN A 44 -3.96 -8.36 7.93
CA ASN A 44 -3.55 -6.98 8.14
C ASN A 44 -2.04 -6.88 8.44
N LEU A 45 -1.30 -6.13 7.62
CA LEU A 45 0.14 -5.87 7.80
C LEU A 45 0.45 -4.82 8.86
N ALA A 46 -0.53 -4.11 9.39
CA ALA A 46 -0.28 -3.12 10.44
C ALA A 46 0.39 -3.78 11.65
N VAL A 47 1.58 -3.30 12.00
CA VAL A 47 2.34 -3.75 13.19
C VAL A 47 2.07 -2.82 14.36
N ALA A 48 1.87 -1.52 14.08
CA ALA A 48 1.53 -0.51 15.08
C ALA A 48 0.01 -0.37 15.17
N THR A 49 -0.53 -0.36 16.38
CA THR A 49 -1.95 -0.10 16.64
C THR A 49 -2.22 1.39 16.85
N ARG A 50 -1.16 2.19 17.09
CA ARG A 50 -1.23 3.63 17.37
C ARG A 50 -0.22 4.41 16.55
N LEU A 51 -0.56 5.67 16.22
CA LEU A 51 0.31 6.56 15.43
C LEU A 51 1.60 6.94 16.18
N ASP A 52 1.56 7.02 17.50
CA ASP A 52 2.71 7.34 18.36
C ASP A 52 3.75 6.19 18.46
N GLU A 53 3.39 4.99 18.02
CA GLU A 53 4.30 3.84 17.94
C GLU A 53 5.10 3.84 16.62
N ILE A 54 4.71 4.66 15.65
CA ILE A 54 5.39 4.79 14.38
C ILE A 54 6.75 5.49 14.61
N GLY A 55 7.84 4.77 14.38
CA GLY A 55 9.19 5.34 14.55
C GLY A 55 9.97 4.85 15.76
N LYS A 56 9.35 4.34 16.83
CA LYS A 56 10.06 3.78 17.99
C LYS A 56 10.73 2.46 17.62
N GLY A 57 12.06 2.36 17.79
CA GLY A 57 12.86 1.16 17.52
C GLY A 57 12.92 0.20 18.72
N GLY A 58 13.32 -1.05 18.49
CA GLY A 58 13.62 -2.00 19.56
C GLY A 58 13.18 -3.44 19.29
N TRP A 59 13.51 -4.33 20.21
CA TRP A 59 13.21 -5.77 20.18
C TRP A 59 11.71 -6.10 20.03
N HIS A 60 10.83 -5.23 20.54
CA HIS A 60 9.38 -5.39 20.38
C HIS A 60 8.95 -5.34 18.90
N LYS A 61 9.60 -4.50 18.07
CA LYS A 61 9.32 -4.45 16.63
C LYS A 61 9.80 -5.70 15.90
N ALA A 62 10.96 -6.24 16.27
CA ALA A 62 11.47 -7.48 15.67
C ALA A 62 10.51 -8.64 15.95
N LYS A 63 10.03 -8.78 17.18
CA LYS A 63 8.99 -9.77 17.55
C LYS A 63 7.69 -9.57 16.77
N GLY A 64 7.26 -8.31 16.60
CA GLY A 64 6.06 -7.97 15.82
C GLY A 64 6.19 -8.37 14.34
N VAL A 65 7.35 -8.11 13.73
CA VAL A 65 7.64 -8.53 12.33
C VAL A 65 7.64 -10.05 12.21
N LEU A 66 8.30 -10.76 13.13
CA LEU A 66 8.33 -12.24 13.12
C LEU A 66 6.93 -12.83 13.31
N LYS A 67 6.14 -12.28 14.22
CA LYS A 67 4.74 -12.71 14.40
C LYS A 67 3.95 -12.54 13.12
N LYS A 68 4.03 -11.37 12.44
CA LYS A 68 3.34 -11.13 11.18
C LYS A 68 3.78 -12.10 10.08
N LEU A 69 5.07 -12.40 10.00
CA LEU A 69 5.59 -13.39 9.05
C LEU A 69 4.98 -14.78 9.31
N MET A 70 4.86 -15.17 10.59
CA MET A 70 4.21 -16.43 10.97
C MET A 70 2.71 -16.41 10.67
N ASP A 71 2.01 -15.30 10.91
CA ASP A 71 0.58 -15.14 10.61
C ASP A 71 0.33 -15.29 9.10
N VAL A 72 1.15 -14.63 8.26
CA VAL A 72 1.09 -14.77 6.79
C VAL A 72 1.34 -16.23 6.39
N ARG A 73 2.38 -16.87 6.96
CA ARG A 73 2.69 -18.30 6.65
C ARG A 73 1.54 -19.23 7.03
N LYS A 74 0.91 -19.01 8.19
CA LYS A 74 -0.26 -19.78 8.62
C LYS A 74 -1.44 -19.59 7.68
N ALA A 75 -1.73 -18.33 7.31
CA ALA A 75 -2.79 -17.99 6.39
C ALA A 75 -2.60 -18.70 5.02
N VAL A 76 -1.40 -18.63 4.44
CA VAL A 76 -1.10 -19.33 3.17
C VAL A 76 -1.34 -20.85 3.30
N LYS A 77 -0.91 -21.47 4.39
CA LYS A 77 -1.07 -22.93 4.60
C LYS A 77 -2.53 -23.35 4.80
N SER A 78 -3.32 -22.54 5.52
CA SER A 78 -4.72 -22.86 5.81
C SER A 78 -5.64 -22.54 4.63
N VAL A 79 -5.45 -21.40 3.98
CA VAL A 79 -6.29 -20.94 2.87
C VAL A 79 -5.94 -21.66 1.56
N LYS A 80 -4.65 -21.93 1.33
CA LYS A 80 -4.11 -22.44 0.05
C LYS A 80 -4.59 -21.56 -1.12
N PRO A 81 -4.21 -20.26 -1.14
CA PRO A 81 -4.74 -19.32 -2.10
C PRO A 81 -4.24 -19.60 -3.52
N ASP A 82 -5.07 -19.31 -4.52
CA ASP A 82 -4.69 -19.34 -5.93
C ASP A 82 -3.82 -18.15 -6.30
N LEU A 83 -3.98 -17.03 -5.56
CA LEU A 83 -3.26 -15.78 -5.74
C LEU A 83 -3.06 -15.08 -4.39
N VAL A 84 -1.89 -14.49 -4.20
CA VAL A 84 -1.60 -13.57 -3.10
C VAL A 84 -1.55 -12.14 -3.64
N TYR A 85 -2.41 -11.28 -3.12
CA TYR A 85 -2.37 -9.83 -3.34
C TYR A 85 -1.69 -9.19 -2.13
N ILE A 86 -0.66 -8.37 -2.37
CA ILE A 86 0.09 -7.71 -1.30
C ILE A 86 0.34 -6.24 -1.61
N THR A 87 0.21 -5.36 -0.59
CA THR A 87 0.53 -3.93 -0.68
C THR A 87 1.84 -3.59 0.03
N PRO A 88 2.99 -3.91 -0.57
CA PRO A 88 4.27 -3.75 0.08
C PRO A 88 4.86 -2.36 -0.16
N ASN A 89 5.94 -2.04 0.56
CA ASN A 89 6.70 -0.82 0.36
C ASN A 89 7.76 -0.98 -0.73
N SER A 90 7.94 0.07 -1.55
CA SER A 90 8.90 0.09 -2.66
C SER A 90 10.32 0.42 -2.23
N ALA A 91 10.52 1.07 -1.08
CA ALA A 91 11.84 1.53 -0.62
C ALA A 91 11.91 1.77 0.90
N GLY A 92 13.11 2.05 1.39
CA GLY A 92 13.36 2.36 2.81
C GLY A 92 13.38 1.15 3.73
N ILE A 93 13.37 1.40 5.04
CA ILE A 93 13.36 0.34 6.07
C ILE A 93 12.14 -0.59 5.94
N PRO A 94 10.93 -0.10 5.64
CA PRO A 94 9.78 -0.98 5.43
C PRO A 94 9.99 -1.99 4.29
N PHE A 95 10.66 -1.60 3.20
CA PHE A 95 10.97 -2.49 2.08
C PHE A 95 11.74 -3.75 2.52
N TYR A 96 12.73 -3.62 3.41
CA TYR A 96 13.52 -4.79 3.86
C TYR A 96 12.67 -5.83 4.59
N LYS A 97 11.67 -5.40 5.37
CA LYS A 97 10.72 -6.30 6.03
C LYS A 97 9.81 -6.98 5.01
N ASP A 98 9.30 -6.20 4.07
CA ASP A 98 8.40 -6.71 3.05
C ASP A 98 9.13 -7.64 2.08
N PHE A 99 10.43 -7.40 1.82
CA PHE A 99 11.29 -8.31 1.06
C PHE A 99 11.30 -9.71 1.67
N ILE A 100 11.47 -9.84 2.99
CA ILE A 100 11.46 -11.14 3.67
C ILE A 100 10.12 -11.83 3.48
N THR A 101 9.02 -11.09 3.62
CA THR A 101 7.67 -11.63 3.42
C THR A 101 7.47 -12.12 1.99
N VAL A 102 7.87 -11.35 1.00
CA VAL A 102 7.75 -11.71 -0.41
C VAL A 102 8.63 -12.91 -0.75
N MET A 103 9.86 -12.97 -0.22
CA MET A 103 10.72 -14.15 -0.44
C MET A 103 10.12 -15.41 0.18
N MET A 104 9.55 -15.32 1.38
CA MET A 104 8.84 -16.45 1.99
C MET A 104 7.66 -16.91 1.12
N LEU A 105 6.83 -15.97 0.62
CA LEU A 105 5.71 -16.31 -0.27
C LEU A 105 6.19 -17.00 -1.55
N LYS A 106 7.29 -16.54 -2.15
CA LYS A 106 7.90 -17.19 -3.33
C LYS A 106 8.42 -18.59 -3.02
N MET A 107 9.11 -18.77 -1.88
CA MET A 107 9.56 -20.11 -1.45
C MET A 107 8.38 -21.06 -1.18
N MET A 108 7.20 -20.52 -0.85
CA MET A 108 5.96 -21.30 -0.71
C MET A 108 5.24 -21.52 -2.06
N GLY A 109 5.83 -21.12 -3.19
CA GLY A 109 5.29 -21.33 -4.53
C GLY A 109 4.09 -20.44 -4.87
N GLN A 110 3.88 -19.31 -4.16
CA GLN A 110 2.71 -18.48 -4.35
C GLN A 110 2.82 -17.61 -5.61
N LYS A 111 1.72 -17.49 -6.36
CA LYS A 111 1.55 -16.43 -7.37
C LYS A 111 1.30 -15.12 -6.65
N ILE A 112 2.02 -14.05 -7.01
CA ILE A 112 2.00 -12.79 -6.27
C ILE A 112 1.65 -11.64 -7.21
N VAL A 113 0.68 -10.82 -6.79
CA VAL A 113 0.40 -9.49 -7.32
C VAL A 113 0.78 -8.48 -6.25
N MET A 114 1.66 -7.54 -6.59
CA MET A 114 2.06 -6.44 -5.72
C MET A 114 1.36 -5.15 -6.14
N HIS A 115 0.70 -4.47 -5.23
CA HIS A 115 0.11 -3.16 -5.49
C HIS A 115 0.88 -2.08 -4.73
N PHE A 116 1.59 -1.22 -5.45
CA PHE A 116 2.39 -0.15 -4.86
C PHE A 116 1.59 1.15 -4.73
N HIS A 117 1.54 1.66 -3.49
CA HIS A 117 1.01 2.98 -3.14
C HIS A 117 2.11 4.03 -2.93
N ASN A 118 3.36 3.68 -3.18
CA ASN A 118 4.51 4.58 -3.07
C ASN A 118 5.53 4.31 -4.19
N LYS A 119 6.47 5.22 -4.37
CA LYS A 119 7.60 5.11 -5.29
C LYS A 119 8.93 5.17 -4.54
N GLY A 120 10.03 4.80 -5.19
CA GLY A 120 11.36 4.91 -4.60
C GLY A 120 12.35 3.85 -5.05
N VAL A 121 11.96 2.92 -5.92
CA VAL A 121 12.83 1.89 -6.48
C VAL A 121 13.96 2.53 -7.29
N ALA A 122 13.64 3.46 -8.18
CA ALA A 122 14.60 4.15 -9.03
C ALA A 122 15.66 4.91 -8.23
N THR A 123 15.31 5.47 -7.07
CA THR A 123 16.25 6.21 -6.22
C THR A 123 17.28 5.32 -5.52
N ARG A 124 16.99 4.02 -5.41
CA ARG A 124 17.83 3.05 -4.69
C ARG A 124 18.47 1.99 -5.58
N GLN A 125 18.03 1.88 -6.82
CA GLN A 125 18.47 0.84 -7.76
C GLN A 125 19.98 0.79 -8.03
N ASN A 126 20.74 1.85 -7.72
CA ASN A 126 22.19 1.91 -7.90
C ASN A 126 22.97 1.41 -6.68
N ARG A 127 22.32 1.17 -5.54
CA ARG A 127 22.94 0.55 -4.36
C ARG A 127 23.03 -0.96 -4.60
N LYS A 128 24.22 -1.54 -4.47
CA LYS A 128 24.48 -2.96 -4.80
C LYS A 128 23.51 -3.92 -4.11
N LEU A 129 23.29 -3.74 -2.81
CA LEU A 129 22.38 -4.58 -2.02
C LEU A 129 20.92 -4.41 -2.48
N ASP A 130 20.43 -3.16 -2.58
CA ASP A 130 19.05 -2.87 -2.97
C ASP A 130 18.78 -3.40 -4.41
N ASN A 131 19.75 -3.22 -5.32
CA ASN A 131 19.64 -3.75 -6.68
C ASN A 131 19.54 -5.28 -6.72
N TRP A 132 20.37 -5.98 -5.93
CA TRP A 132 20.29 -7.43 -5.80
C TRP A 132 18.90 -7.86 -5.24
N MET A 133 18.44 -7.18 -4.19
CA MET A 133 17.13 -7.45 -3.59
C MET A 133 16.00 -7.19 -4.59
N TYR A 134 16.01 -6.07 -5.31
CA TYR A 134 14.97 -5.77 -6.31
C TYR A 134 14.91 -6.82 -7.44
N LYS A 135 16.04 -7.31 -7.92
CA LYS A 135 16.06 -8.38 -8.92
C LYS A 135 15.31 -9.64 -8.45
N HIS A 136 15.45 -10.01 -7.18
CA HIS A 136 14.76 -11.16 -6.61
C HIS A 136 13.30 -10.83 -6.24
N TYR A 137 13.06 -9.61 -5.76
CA TYR A 137 11.76 -9.14 -5.33
C TYR A 137 10.74 -9.10 -6.46
N PHE A 138 11.14 -8.56 -7.60
CA PHE A 138 10.28 -8.41 -8.76
C PHE A 138 10.23 -9.62 -9.71
N LYS A 139 11.12 -10.58 -9.54
CA LYS A 139 11.15 -11.76 -10.42
C LYS A 139 9.84 -12.56 -10.32
N GLY A 140 9.11 -12.70 -11.44
CA GLY A 140 7.92 -13.55 -11.54
C GLY A 140 6.70 -13.04 -10.78
N VAL A 141 6.59 -11.72 -10.55
CA VAL A 141 5.41 -11.09 -9.95
C VAL A 141 4.69 -10.22 -10.98
N LYS A 142 3.38 -10.05 -10.80
CA LYS A 142 2.61 -9.00 -11.46
C LYS A 142 2.54 -7.77 -10.56
N LEU A 143 2.46 -6.60 -11.17
CA LEU A 143 2.51 -5.32 -10.45
C LEU A 143 1.31 -4.46 -10.79
N ILE A 144 0.73 -3.83 -9.78
CA ILE A 144 -0.28 -2.79 -9.93
C ILE A 144 0.35 -1.47 -9.48
N LEU A 145 0.23 -0.44 -10.31
CA LEU A 145 0.69 0.93 -10.04
C LEU A 145 -0.49 1.89 -10.09
N LEU A 146 -0.39 3.00 -9.34
CA LEU A 146 -1.46 4.01 -9.27
C LEU A 146 -1.57 4.87 -10.53
N ALA A 147 -0.52 4.95 -11.34
CA ALA A 147 -0.48 5.69 -12.58
C ALA A 147 0.58 5.09 -13.53
N ASP A 148 0.37 5.26 -14.84
CA ASP A 148 1.32 4.77 -15.85
C ASP A 148 2.70 5.41 -15.73
N ALA A 149 2.77 6.69 -15.37
CA ALA A 149 4.03 7.41 -15.14
C ALA A 149 4.91 6.75 -14.07
N LEU A 150 4.33 6.01 -13.11
CA LEU A 150 5.08 5.28 -12.08
C LEU A 150 5.84 4.07 -12.63
N TYR A 151 5.55 3.62 -13.85
CA TYR A 151 6.32 2.55 -14.48
C TYR A 151 7.80 2.89 -14.60
N GLN A 152 8.15 4.17 -14.77
CA GLN A 152 9.55 4.63 -14.82
C GLN A 152 10.35 4.27 -13.55
N ASP A 153 9.68 4.16 -12.39
CA ASP A 153 10.31 3.78 -11.11
C ASP A 153 10.75 2.31 -11.07
N VAL A 154 10.05 1.43 -11.79
CA VAL A 154 10.24 -0.04 -11.70
C VAL A 154 10.70 -0.70 -13.00
N LYS A 155 10.74 0.01 -14.13
CA LYS A 155 11.01 -0.52 -15.49
C LYS A 155 12.30 -1.33 -15.63
N ARG A 156 13.26 -1.12 -14.73
CA ARG A 156 14.52 -1.89 -14.72
C ARG A 156 14.32 -3.35 -14.31
N TYR A 157 13.24 -3.65 -13.59
CA TYR A 157 13.02 -4.95 -12.95
C TYR A 157 11.75 -5.65 -13.40
N VAL A 158 10.78 -4.92 -13.94
CA VAL A 158 9.46 -5.45 -14.32
C VAL A 158 9.18 -5.07 -15.77
N LYS A 159 8.76 -6.04 -16.58
CA LYS A 159 8.33 -5.79 -17.95
C LYS A 159 6.99 -5.06 -17.97
N ARG A 160 6.75 -4.24 -19.00
CA ARG A 160 5.49 -3.48 -19.12
C ARG A 160 4.26 -4.38 -19.16
N GLU A 161 4.36 -5.55 -19.79
CA GLU A 161 3.29 -6.56 -19.88
C GLU A 161 2.86 -7.15 -18.54
N ASP A 162 3.72 -7.04 -17.50
CA ASP A 162 3.46 -7.50 -16.14
C ASP A 162 2.93 -6.39 -15.22
N VAL A 163 2.67 -5.19 -15.76
CA VAL A 163 2.24 -4.01 -15.01
C VAL A 163 0.84 -3.59 -15.40
N PHE A 164 -0.02 -3.47 -14.40
CA PHE A 164 -1.38 -2.96 -14.50
C PHE A 164 -1.46 -1.58 -13.84
N VAL A 165 -2.38 -0.74 -14.31
CA VAL A 165 -2.63 0.58 -13.71
C VAL A 165 -3.99 0.56 -13.04
N CYS A 166 -4.00 0.88 -11.74
CA CYS A 166 -5.22 1.02 -10.95
C CYS A 166 -5.07 2.25 -10.03
N PRO A 167 -5.63 3.41 -10.43
CA PRO A 167 -5.58 4.61 -9.59
C PRO A 167 -6.33 4.43 -8.27
N ASN A 168 -5.90 5.19 -7.25
CA ASN A 168 -6.70 5.29 -6.03
C ASN A 168 -8.04 5.95 -6.35
N ALA A 169 -9.09 5.41 -5.73
CA ALA A 169 -10.42 5.97 -5.78
C ALA A 169 -10.96 6.14 -4.35
N ILE A 170 -11.95 6.98 -4.21
CA ILE A 170 -12.77 7.11 -3.00
C ILE A 170 -14.19 6.66 -3.32
N PRO A 171 -14.93 6.10 -2.37
CA PRO A 171 -16.34 5.82 -2.55
C PRO A 171 -17.08 7.09 -2.95
N VAL A 172 -18.06 6.96 -3.85
CA VAL A 172 -18.95 8.08 -4.18
C VAL A 172 -19.76 8.40 -2.92
N ILE A 173 -19.42 9.50 -2.27
CA ILE A 173 -20.22 10.05 -1.19
C ILE A 173 -21.35 10.81 -1.88
N SER A 174 -22.60 10.40 -1.69
CA SER A 174 -23.74 11.21 -2.07
C SER A 174 -23.63 12.52 -1.29
N MET A 175 -23.17 13.57 -1.97
CA MET A 175 -23.23 14.92 -1.41
C MET A 175 -24.71 15.27 -1.32
N ALA A 176 -25.25 15.32 -0.11
CA ALA A 176 -26.49 16.03 0.09
C ALA A 176 -26.33 17.43 -0.51
N ASN A 177 -27.32 17.91 -1.24
CA ASN A 177 -27.28 19.19 -1.98
C ASN A 177 -27.16 20.44 -1.09
N ASP A 178 -26.70 20.29 0.13
CA ASP A 178 -26.36 21.40 1.04
C ASP A 178 -24.94 21.89 0.73
N GLU A 179 -24.79 22.59 -0.41
CA GLU A 179 -23.66 23.51 -0.52
C GLU A 179 -23.83 24.57 0.57
N PRO A 180 -22.94 24.63 1.56
CA PRO A 180 -23.00 25.68 2.58
C PRO A 180 -22.87 27.02 1.85
N LYS A 181 -23.95 27.81 1.83
CA LYS A 181 -23.92 29.19 1.28
C LYS A 181 -22.87 29.96 2.07
N ARG A 182 -21.72 30.23 1.43
CA ARG A 182 -20.69 31.06 2.03
C ARG A 182 -21.27 32.46 2.20
N THR A 183 -21.30 32.90 3.45
CA THR A 183 -21.74 34.22 3.83
C THR A 183 -20.58 35.20 4.08
N ASP A 184 -19.35 34.65 4.14
CA ASP A 184 -18.15 35.42 4.51
C ASP A 184 -17.44 35.99 3.26
N ALA A 185 -17.03 37.23 3.34
CA ALA A 185 -16.23 37.91 2.31
C ALA A 185 -14.75 37.44 2.33
N VAL A 186 -14.29 36.79 3.40
CA VAL A 186 -12.90 36.36 3.55
C VAL A 186 -12.73 34.97 2.99
N PRO A 187 -11.78 34.71 2.05
CA PRO A 187 -11.51 33.39 1.53
C PRO A 187 -10.88 32.48 2.59
N HIS A 188 -11.44 31.28 2.76
CA HIS A 188 -10.91 30.26 3.64
C HIS A 188 -10.08 29.26 2.83
N ILE A 189 -8.81 29.12 3.16
CA ILE A 189 -7.89 28.19 2.49
C ILE A 189 -7.60 27.03 3.44
N LEU A 190 -8.01 25.79 3.05
CA LEU A 190 -7.87 24.60 3.86
C LEU A 190 -6.56 23.87 3.54
N TRP A 191 -5.79 23.54 4.58
CA TRP A 191 -4.66 22.61 4.48
C TRP A 191 -5.12 21.18 4.83
N LEU A 192 -5.42 20.39 3.81
CA LEU A 192 -6.00 19.04 3.98
C LEU A 192 -4.92 17.95 3.90
N THR A 193 -3.90 18.03 4.78
CA THR A 193 -2.87 16.97 4.90
C THR A 193 -2.13 17.11 6.24
N ASN A 194 -1.27 16.13 6.56
CA ASN A 194 -0.43 16.19 7.76
C ASN A 194 0.54 17.37 7.70
N ILE A 195 0.76 18.04 8.84
CA ILE A 195 1.71 19.15 8.97
C ILE A 195 3.14 18.59 8.98
N MET A 196 3.73 18.45 7.79
CA MET A 196 5.07 17.92 7.58
C MET A 196 5.78 18.69 6.46
N LYS A 197 7.10 18.94 6.61
CA LYS A 197 7.92 19.61 5.57
C LYS A 197 7.81 18.89 4.22
N THR A 198 7.84 17.56 4.23
CA THR A 198 7.73 16.72 3.03
C THR A 198 6.36 16.79 2.33
N LYS A 199 5.37 17.42 2.96
CA LYS A 199 4.05 17.66 2.41
C LYS A 199 3.85 19.09 1.92
N GLY A 200 4.90 19.93 1.95
CA GLY A 200 4.87 21.27 1.41
C GLY A 200 4.29 22.33 2.36
N ILE A 201 4.27 22.10 3.68
CA ILE A 201 3.72 23.08 4.63
C ILE A 201 4.46 24.41 4.60
N MET A 202 5.79 24.39 4.35
CA MET A 202 6.58 25.62 4.32
C MET A 202 6.25 26.45 3.07
N GLU A 203 6.08 25.78 1.93
CA GLU A 203 5.67 26.38 0.68
C GLU A 203 4.26 26.98 0.79
N TYR A 204 3.34 26.23 1.43
CA TYR A 204 1.98 26.69 1.69
C TYR A 204 1.96 27.96 2.56
N LEU A 205 2.69 27.98 3.68
CA LEU A 205 2.78 29.16 4.55
C LEU A 205 3.43 30.35 3.84
N SER A 206 4.43 30.09 2.98
CA SER A 206 5.07 31.13 2.18
C SER A 206 4.11 31.75 1.16
N ALA A 207 3.30 30.91 0.50
CA ALA A 207 2.27 31.37 -0.43
C ALA A 207 1.20 32.22 0.28
N LEU A 208 0.74 31.80 1.47
CA LEU A 208 -0.22 32.59 2.26
C LEU A 208 0.34 33.96 2.66
N LYS A 209 1.66 34.05 2.94
CA LYS A 209 2.31 35.30 3.26
C LYS A 209 2.31 36.29 2.06
N ILE A 210 2.37 35.78 0.83
CA ILE A 210 2.33 36.61 -0.40
C ILE A 210 0.91 37.08 -0.67
N LEU A 211 -0.12 36.30 -0.30
CA LEU A 211 -1.53 36.65 -0.51
C LEU A 211 -2.06 37.69 0.50
N LYS A 212 -1.31 37.99 1.56
CA LYS A 212 -1.65 38.99 2.59
C LYS A 212 -1.20 40.38 2.16
#